data_3115d616bdc2d307c543c8b03ee84065
#
_entry.id   3115d616bdc2d307c543c8b03ee84065
#
_cell.length_a   1.000
_cell.length_b   1.000
_cell.length_c   1.000
_cell.angle_alpha   90.00
_cell.angle_beta   90.00
_cell.angle_gamma   90.00
#
_symmetry.space_group_name_H-M   'P 1'
#
loop_
_entity.id
_entity.type
_entity.pdbx_description
1 polymer ?
#
loop_
_entity_poly.entity_id
_entity_poly.type
_entity_poly.pdbx_seq_one_letter_code
_entity_poly.pdbx_strand_id
1 'polypeptide(L)'
;MRANEENDLEDVIFTVRPTMIFIKVGYVIAALFAIGLVILLAQVSAPVYLSIPIAFALLLIPAYYHLRRNMVRYTLTDSKIEIDTGLIARTTRNIPLSKIQDVTVSASIPQRLLGFGNVIVDNASDTGGMTMLENISNPRHYADLLLRELRRRQ
;
A
#
# COMPACT_ATOMS: atom_id res chain seq x y z
N MET A 1 17.48 -6.67 25.64
CA MET A 1 16.51 -7.62 26.19
C MET A 1 15.21 -6.94 26.65
N ARG A 2 15.21 -5.75 27.25
CA ARG A 2 13.99 -5.04 27.68
C ARG A 2 13.07 -4.50 26.55
N ALA A 3 13.60 -4.19 25.38
CA ALA A 3 12.82 -3.65 24.27
C ALA A 3 11.88 -4.68 23.58
N ASN A 4 12.14 -5.99 23.77
CA ASN A 4 11.26 -7.04 23.23
C ASN A 4 10.07 -7.35 24.15
N GLU A 5 10.22 -7.16 25.46
CA GLU A 5 9.15 -7.45 26.44
C GLU A 5 8.05 -6.38 26.44
N GLU A 6 8.41 -5.12 26.11
CA GLU A 6 7.43 -4.01 26.04
C GLU A 6 6.54 -4.11 24.80
N ASN A 7 7.00 -4.78 23.74
CA ASN A 7 6.25 -5.02 22.49
C ASN A 7 5.25 -6.18 22.61
N ASP A 8 5.45 -7.10 23.57
CA ASP A 8 4.55 -8.26 23.81
C ASP A 8 3.30 -7.89 24.64
N LEU A 9 3.24 -6.67 25.18
CA LEU A 9 2.09 -6.18 25.97
C LEU A 9 1.18 -5.23 25.20
N GLU A 10 1.52 -4.86 23.95
CA GLU A 10 0.70 -4.01 23.11
C GLU A 10 -0.36 -4.84 22.35
N ASP A 11 -1.63 -4.57 22.60
CA ASP A 11 -2.72 -5.21 21.87
C ASP A 11 -2.75 -4.75 20.41
N VAL A 12 -2.52 -5.69 19.49
CA VAL A 12 -2.64 -5.42 18.05
C VAL A 12 -4.11 -5.37 17.66
N ILE A 13 -4.57 -4.19 17.26
CA ILE A 13 -5.97 -3.96 16.84
C ILE A 13 -6.18 -4.46 15.42
N PHE A 14 -5.28 -4.11 14.50
CA PHE A 14 -5.26 -4.66 13.16
C PHE A 14 -3.87 -4.58 12.51
N THR A 15 -3.66 -5.48 11.55
CA THR A 15 -2.52 -5.41 10.63
C THR A 15 -3.04 -5.45 9.19
N VAL A 16 -2.64 -4.48 8.37
CA VAL A 16 -3.08 -4.38 6.99
C VAL A 16 -1.91 -4.13 6.03
N ARG A 17 -2.04 -4.64 4.82
CA ARG A 17 -1.10 -4.38 3.72
C ARG A 17 -1.84 -3.70 2.57
N PRO A 18 -1.13 -2.98 1.70
CA PRO A 18 -1.73 -2.45 0.47
C PRO A 18 -2.46 -3.52 -0.32
N THR A 19 -3.59 -3.17 -0.93
CA THR A 19 -4.44 -4.12 -1.67
C THR A 19 -3.74 -4.73 -2.88
N MET A 20 -4.13 -5.95 -3.23
CA MET A 20 -3.70 -6.59 -4.48
C MET A 20 -4.55 -6.23 -5.71
N ILE A 21 -5.70 -5.60 -5.51
CA ILE A 21 -6.66 -5.34 -6.59
C ILE A 21 -6.02 -4.49 -7.68
N PHE A 22 -5.36 -3.39 -7.29
CA PHE A 22 -4.65 -2.50 -8.21
C PHE A 22 -3.60 -3.25 -9.05
N ILE A 23 -2.83 -4.14 -8.42
CA ILE A 23 -1.78 -4.92 -9.08
C ILE A 23 -2.38 -5.94 -10.05
N LYS A 24 -3.46 -6.65 -9.65
CA LYS A 24 -4.16 -7.60 -10.52
C LYS A 24 -4.72 -6.91 -11.76
N VAL A 25 -5.37 -5.76 -11.60
CA VAL A 25 -5.85 -4.94 -12.71
C VAL A 25 -4.70 -4.50 -13.59
N GLY A 26 -3.58 -4.07 -12.99
CA GLY A 26 -2.35 -3.71 -13.72
C GLY A 26 -1.81 -4.85 -14.59
N TYR A 27 -1.79 -6.08 -14.10
CA TYR A 27 -1.38 -7.26 -14.87
C TYR A 27 -2.33 -7.53 -16.04
N VAL A 28 -3.65 -7.43 -15.83
CA VAL A 28 -4.64 -7.64 -16.92
C VAL A 28 -4.45 -6.60 -18.02
N ILE A 29 -4.32 -5.33 -17.64
CA ILE A 29 -4.08 -4.24 -18.60
C ILE A 29 -2.76 -4.46 -19.35
N ALA A 30 -1.67 -4.74 -18.63
CA ALA A 30 -0.36 -4.97 -19.25
C ALA A 30 -0.38 -6.17 -20.21
N ALA A 31 -1.07 -7.25 -19.85
CA ALA A 31 -1.22 -8.42 -20.72
C ALA A 31 -2.01 -8.10 -22.00
N LEU A 32 -3.13 -7.36 -21.88
CA LEU A 32 -3.91 -6.94 -23.04
C LEU A 32 -3.09 -6.03 -23.99
N PHE A 33 -2.33 -5.08 -23.42
CA PHE A 33 -1.42 -4.23 -24.20
C PHE A 33 -0.31 -5.05 -24.86
N ALA A 34 0.30 -6.01 -24.16
CA ALA A 34 1.33 -6.88 -24.69
C ALA A 34 0.81 -7.71 -25.87
N ILE A 35 -0.38 -8.32 -25.72
CA ILE A 35 -1.03 -9.08 -26.80
C ILE A 35 -1.34 -8.18 -27.99
N GLY A 36 -1.95 -7.01 -27.75
CA GLY A 36 -2.26 -6.04 -28.81
C GLY A 36 -1.00 -5.58 -29.56
N LEU A 37 0.08 -5.34 -28.84
CA LEU A 37 1.37 -4.95 -29.43
C LEU A 37 1.95 -6.07 -30.30
N VAL A 38 1.92 -7.32 -29.84
CA VAL A 38 2.42 -8.47 -30.62
C VAL A 38 1.61 -8.61 -31.91
N ILE A 39 0.27 -8.48 -31.85
CA ILE A 39 -0.60 -8.53 -33.04
C ILE A 39 -0.25 -7.38 -34.00
N LEU A 40 -0.08 -6.16 -33.50
CA LEU A 40 0.25 -4.99 -34.31
C LEU A 40 1.60 -5.16 -35.01
N LEU A 41 2.63 -5.62 -34.27
CA LEU A 41 3.97 -5.85 -34.84
C LEU A 41 3.97 -6.98 -35.89
N ALA A 42 3.11 -8.00 -35.72
CA ALA A 42 2.94 -9.04 -36.72
C ALA A 42 2.35 -8.51 -38.05
N GLN A 43 1.46 -7.51 -37.99
CA GLN A 43 0.90 -6.88 -39.21
C GLN A 43 1.95 -6.13 -40.06
N VAL A 44 2.96 -5.57 -39.41
CA VAL A 44 4.08 -4.88 -40.10
C VAL A 44 5.26 -5.80 -40.34
N SER A 45 5.07 -7.12 -40.28
CA SER A 45 6.10 -8.14 -40.48
C SER A 45 7.36 -7.93 -39.62
N ALA A 46 7.19 -7.35 -38.45
CA ALA A 46 8.28 -7.19 -37.49
C ALA A 46 8.78 -8.54 -36.98
N PRO A 47 10.09 -8.72 -36.84
CA PRO A 47 10.64 -9.99 -36.39
C PRO A 47 10.20 -10.31 -34.95
N VAL A 48 9.77 -11.55 -34.71
CA VAL A 48 9.23 -12.05 -33.43
C VAL A 48 10.20 -11.86 -32.27
N TYR A 49 11.51 -11.93 -32.51
CA TYR A 49 12.53 -11.74 -31.48
C TYR A 49 12.54 -10.31 -30.89
N LEU A 50 11.97 -9.31 -31.57
CA LEU A 50 11.76 -7.96 -31.02
C LEU A 50 10.45 -7.87 -30.23
N SER A 51 9.39 -8.56 -30.68
CA SER A 51 8.07 -8.48 -30.07
C SER A 51 8.03 -9.08 -28.66
N ILE A 52 8.69 -10.22 -28.46
CA ILE A 52 8.69 -10.94 -27.18
C ILE A 52 9.34 -10.14 -26.04
N PRO A 53 10.58 -9.58 -26.20
CA PRO A 53 11.18 -8.79 -25.12
C PRO A 53 10.36 -7.56 -24.75
N ILE A 54 9.76 -6.88 -25.74
CA ILE A 54 8.95 -5.68 -25.50
C ILE A 54 7.68 -6.05 -24.73
N ALA A 55 7.00 -7.14 -25.14
CA ALA A 55 5.81 -7.64 -24.42
C ALA A 55 6.16 -8.04 -22.98
N PHE A 56 7.32 -8.68 -22.76
CA PHE A 56 7.79 -9.03 -21.43
C PHE A 56 8.12 -7.80 -20.57
N ALA A 57 8.74 -6.77 -21.16
CA ALA A 57 9.06 -5.53 -20.48
C ALA A 57 7.82 -4.81 -19.93
N LEU A 58 6.66 -4.89 -20.61
CA LEU A 58 5.40 -4.33 -20.14
C LEU A 58 4.91 -5.01 -18.84
N LEU A 59 5.18 -6.31 -18.67
CA LEU A 59 4.81 -7.05 -17.47
C LEU A 59 5.70 -6.71 -16.25
N LEU A 60 6.88 -6.13 -16.48
CA LEU A 60 7.75 -5.69 -15.38
C LEU A 60 7.15 -4.52 -14.59
N ILE A 61 6.28 -3.71 -15.21
CA ILE A 61 5.62 -2.59 -14.52
C ILE A 61 4.75 -3.09 -13.36
N PRO A 62 3.73 -3.94 -13.57
CA PRO A 62 2.94 -4.47 -12.44
C PRO A 62 3.77 -5.37 -11.51
N ALA A 63 4.81 -6.05 -12.02
CA ALA A 63 5.72 -6.85 -11.19
C ALA A 63 6.49 -5.97 -10.18
N TYR A 64 6.95 -4.81 -10.58
CA TYR A 64 7.59 -3.83 -9.68
C TYR A 64 6.63 -3.39 -8.56
N TYR A 65 5.38 -3.06 -8.89
CA TYR A 65 4.37 -2.68 -7.88
C TYR A 65 4.01 -3.86 -6.97
N HIS A 66 4.02 -5.08 -7.50
CA HIS A 66 3.79 -6.30 -6.70
C HIS A 66 4.90 -6.48 -5.64
N LEU A 67 6.15 -6.32 -6.05
CA LEU A 67 7.28 -6.39 -5.12
C LEU A 67 7.20 -5.29 -4.07
N ARG A 68 6.99 -4.05 -4.49
CA ARG A 68 6.87 -2.88 -3.59
C ARG A 68 5.76 -3.04 -2.56
N ARG A 69 4.61 -3.58 -2.95
CA ARG A 69 3.51 -3.85 -2.02
C ARG A 69 3.91 -4.80 -0.90
N ASN A 70 4.64 -5.85 -1.21
CA ASN A 70 5.06 -6.84 -0.22
C ASN A 70 6.06 -6.28 0.80
N MET A 71 6.66 -5.14 0.50
CA MET A 71 7.61 -4.44 1.37
C MET A 71 6.95 -3.57 2.44
N VAL A 72 5.62 -3.33 2.36
CA VAL A 72 4.93 -2.41 3.27
C VAL A 72 3.89 -3.15 4.10
N ARG A 73 3.91 -2.90 5.42
CA ARG A 73 2.92 -3.38 6.39
C ARG A 73 2.55 -2.24 7.33
N TYR A 74 1.27 -2.10 7.60
CA TYR A 74 0.74 -1.15 8.57
C TYR A 74 0.13 -1.93 9.72
N THR A 75 0.54 -1.64 10.95
CA THR A 75 0.00 -2.25 12.17
C THR A 75 -0.50 -1.14 13.10
N LEU A 76 -1.74 -1.24 13.54
CA LEU A 76 -2.28 -0.42 14.61
C LEU A 76 -2.25 -1.23 15.89
N THR A 77 -1.58 -0.69 16.89
CA THR A 77 -1.66 -1.18 18.27
C THR A 77 -2.51 -0.24 19.11
N ASP A 78 -2.73 -0.61 20.33
CA ASP A 78 -3.40 0.25 21.30
C ASP A 78 -2.63 1.55 21.61
N SER A 79 -1.33 1.66 21.33
CA SER A 79 -0.47 2.81 21.67
C SER A 79 0.05 3.59 20.47
N LYS A 80 0.26 2.95 19.32
CA LYS A 80 0.94 3.52 18.15
C LYS A 80 0.44 2.97 16.82
N ILE A 81 0.73 3.69 15.74
CA ILE A 81 0.73 3.15 14.38
C ILE A 81 2.16 2.78 14.03
N GLU A 82 2.38 1.54 13.66
CA GLU A 82 3.66 1.02 13.21
C GLU A 82 3.63 0.81 11.71
N ILE A 83 4.62 1.37 11.01
CA ILE A 83 4.77 1.27 9.56
C ILE A 83 6.09 0.57 9.28
N ASP A 84 6.00 -0.68 8.88
CA ASP A 84 7.13 -1.46 8.44
C ASP A 84 7.33 -1.30 6.94
N THR A 85 8.54 -0.93 6.54
CA THR A 85 8.90 -0.79 5.13
C THR A 85 10.21 -1.52 4.85
N GLY A 86 10.26 -2.27 3.77
CA GLY A 86 11.46 -2.94 3.27
C GLY A 86 11.38 -4.46 3.33
N LEU A 87 12.13 -5.12 2.42
CA LEU A 87 12.20 -6.58 2.30
C LEU A 87 13.46 -7.14 2.98
N ILE A 88 14.60 -6.53 2.72
CA ILE A 88 15.92 -6.96 3.21
C ILE A 88 16.35 -6.03 4.36
N ALA A 89 16.38 -4.73 4.12
CA ALA A 89 16.55 -3.72 5.14
C ALA A 89 15.18 -3.24 5.60
N ARG A 90 14.80 -3.54 6.85
CA ARG A 90 13.52 -3.13 7.42
C ARG A 90 13.66 -1.79 8.12
N THR A 91 12.81 -0.84 7.77
CA THR A 91 12.64 0.41 8.49
C THR A 91 11.26 0.39 9.14
N THR A 92 11.22 0.53 10.45
CA THR A 92 9.99 0.63 11.24
C THR A 92 9.82 2.07 11.70
N ARG A 93 8.70 2.69 11.31
CA ARG A 93 8.31 4.03 11.80
C ARG A 93 7.14 3.89 12.77
N ASN A 94 7.32 4.39 13.98
CA ASN A 94 6.30 4.38 15.01
C ASN A 94 5.70 5.78 15.17
N ILE A 95 4.38 5.88 15.14
CA ILE A 95 3.61 7.11 15.34
C ILE A 95 2.72 6.91 16.56
N PRO A 96 3.05 7.54 17.71
CA PRO A 96 2.21 7.45 18.90
C PRO A 96 0.81 8.01 18.63
N LEU A 97 -0.24 7.31 19.10
CA LEU A 97 -1.62 7.77 18.92
C LEU A 97 -1.87 9.14 19.57
N SER A 98 -1.15 9.46 20.66
CA SER A 98 -1.24 10.76 21.35
C SER A 98 -0.79 11.96 20.49
N LYS A 99 -0.06 11.72 19.39
CA LYS A 99 0.40 12.77 18.47
C LYS A 99 -0.47 12.91 17.24
N ILE A 100 -1.48 12.06 17.06
CA ILE A 100 -2.39 12.11 15.91
C ILE A 100 -3.41 13.22 16.15
N GLN A 101 -3.53 14.12 15.17
CA GLN A 101 -4.44 15.27 15.19
C GLN A 101 -5.68 15.04 14.33
N ASP A 102 -5.51 14.46 13.14
CA ASP A 102 -6.61 14.22 12.20
C ASP A 102 -6.41 12.94 11.42
N VAL A 103 -7.54 12.36 10.97
CA VAL A 103 -7.58 11.15 10.15
C VAL A 103 -8.53 11.38 8.98
N THR A 104 -7.96 11.45 7.78
CA THR A 104 -8.69 11.69 6.53
C THR A 104 -8.66 10.46 5.63
N VAL A 105 -9.79 10.13 5.01
CA VAL A 105 -9.86 9.09 3.98
C VAL A 105 -9.88 9.73 2.60
N SER A 106 -8.92 9.38 1.75
CA SER A 106 -8.83 9.86 0.37
C SER A 106 -8.87 8.69 -0.61
N ALA A 107 -9.68 8.83 -1.66
CA ALA A 107 -9.74 7.84 -2.73
C ALA A 107 -10.04 8.53 -4.07
N SER A 108 -9.25 8.25 -5.08
CA SER A 108 -9.51 8.65 -6.46
C SER A 108 -10.72 7.90 -7.04
N ILE A 109 -11.24 8.35 -8.17
CA ILE A 109 -12.40 7.70 -8.83
C ILE A 109 -12.14 6.20 -9.08
N PRO A 110 -11.02 5.78 -9.71
CA PRO A 110 -10.76 4.36 -9.92
C PRO A 110 -10.58 3.59 -8.61
N GLN A 111 -9.98 4.19 -7.59
CA GLN A 111 -9.84 3.57 -6.27
C GLN A 111 -11.21 3.30 -5.63
N ARG A 112 -12.14 4.26 -5.72
CA ARG A 112 -13.51 4.11 -5.19
C ARG A 112 -14.28 3.00 -5.90
N LEU A 113 -14.15 2.90 -7.23
CA LEU A 113 -14.79 1.85 -8.03
C LEU A 113 -14.27 0.45 -7.66
N LEU A 114 -12.98 0.35 -7.32
CA LEU A 114 -12.31 -0.90 -6.98
C LEU A 114 -12.33 -1.20 -5.47
N GLY A 115 -12.95 -0.33 -4.65
CA GLY A 115 -13.16 -0.55 -3.22
C GLY A 115 -11.90 -0.39 -2.35
N PHE A 116 -10.92 0.43 -2.77
CA PHE A 116 -9.75 0.75 -1.97
C PHE A 116 -9.44 2.26 -1.97
N GLY A 117 -8.51 2.69 -1.13
CA GLY A 117 -8.12 4.10 -1.00
C GLY A 117 -6.98 4.27 -0.01
N ASN A 118 -6.76 5.50 0.41
CA ASN A 118 -5.70 5.87 1.32
C ASN A 118 -6.30 6.39 2.63
N VAL A 119 -5.64 6.08 3.75
CA VAL A 119 -5.90 6.71 5.04
C VAL A 119 -4.74 7.64 5.33
N ILE A 120 -5.04 8.92 5.45
CA ILE A 120 -4.07 9.98 5.75
C ILE A 120 -4.20 10.28 7.23
N VAL A 121 -3.09 10.18 7.94
CA VAL A 121 -2.97 10.46 9.36
C VAL A 121 -2.10 11.70 9.52
N ASP A 122 -2.68 12.77 10.07
CA ASP A 122 -1.94 13.98 10.41
C ASP A 122 -1.41 13.87 11.84
N ASN A 123 -0.13 14.13 12.02
CA ASN A 123 0.51 14.04 13.33
C ASN A 123 1.34 15.30 13.64
N ALA A 124 1.37 15.67 14.91
CA ALA A 124 2.10 16.82 15.44
C ALA A 124 3.60 16.56 15.58
N SER A 125 4.28 15.95 14.60
CA SER A 125 5.72 15.71 14.66
C SER A 125 6.49 16.65 13.75
N ASP A 126 7.61 17.18 14.24
CA ASP A 126 8.47 18.15 13.55
C ASP A 126 9.09 17.65 12.23
N THR A 127 9.00 16.36 11.93
CA THR A 127 9.64 15.70 10.77
C THR A 127 8.65 15.19 9.72
N GLY A 128 7.59 15.92 9.44
CA GLY A 128 6.64 15.60 8.37
C GLY A 128 5.28 15.13 8.89
N GLY A 129 4.45 16.11 9.19
CA GLY A 129 3.16 15.98 9.82
C GLY A 129 2.15 15.03 9.17
N MET A 130 2.29 14.66 7.90
CA MET A 130 1.36 13.75 7.22
C MET A 130 1.97 12.37 6.99
N THR A 131 1.23 11.35 7.36
CA THR A 131 1.56 9.95 7.04
C THR A 131 0.41 9.32 6.28
N MET A 132 0.69 8.72 5.13
CA MET A 132 -0.30 8.09 4.28
C MET A 132 -0.17 6.57 4.32
N LEU A 133 -1.26 5.91 4.71
CA LEU A 133 -1.42 4.47 4.57
C LEU A 133 -2.04 4.22 3.19
N GLU A 134 -1.23 3.80 2.24
CA GLU A 134 -1.58 3.76 0.82
C GLU A 134 -2.32 2.49 0.42
N ASN A 135 -3.29 2.65 -0.49
CA ASN A 135 -3.95 1.55 -1.19
C ASN A 135 -4.54 0.47 -0.27
N ILE A 136 -5.24 0.88 0.77
CA ILE A 136 -5.89 -0.03 1.73
C ILE A 136 -7.27 -0.41 1.21
N SER A 137 -7.62 -1.69 1.24
CA SER A 137 -8.98 -2.15 0.98
C SER A 137 -9.91 -1.64 2.09
N ASN A 138 -11.08 -1.10 1.72
CA ASN A 138 -12.05 -0.56 2.65
C ASN A 138 -11.47 0.47 3.66
N PRO A 139 -10.87 1.58 3.19
CA PRO A 139 -10.11 2.50 4.03
C PRO A 139 -10.96 3.15 5.13
N ARG A 140 -12.27 3.32 4.91
CA ARG A 140 -13.19 3.86 5.92
C ARG A 140 -13.24 3.00 7.17
N HIS A 141 -13.28 1.68 7.01
CA HIS A 141 -13.31 0.75 8.14
C HIS A 141 -12.08 0.92 9.05
N TYR A 142 -10.89 1.03 8.44
CA TYR A 142 -9.65 1.21 9.21
C TYR A 142 -9.53 2.61 9.81
N ALA A 143 -10.01 3.64 9.13
CA ALA A 143 -10.09 4.98 9.69
C ALA A 143 -11.03 5.03 10.91
N ASP A 144 -12.19 4.36 10.84
CA ASP A 144 -13.14 4.29 11.95
C ASP A 144 -12.56 3.54 13.16
N LEU A 145 -11.82 2.44 12.94
CA LEU A 145 -11.10 1.74 14.01
C LEU A 145 -10.08 2.64 14.68
N LEU A 146 -9.27 3.35 13.89
CA LEU A 146 -8.29 4.31 14.39
C LEU A 146 -8.95 5.42 15.21
N LEU A 147 -10.03 6.02 14.69
CA LEU A 147 -10.77 7.08 15.39
C LEU A 147 -11.41 6.57 16.70
N ARG A 148 -11.84 5.30 16.77
CA ARG A 148 -12.34 4.71 18.02
C ARG A 148 -11.23 4.62 19.08
N GLU A 149 -10.02 4.19 18.67
CA GLU A 149 -8.90 4.10 19.62
C GLU A 149 -8.43 5.49 20.09
N LEU A 150 -8.43 6.48 19.19
CA LEU A 150 -8.15 7.88 19.59
C LEU A 150 -9.14 8.40 20.64
N ARG A 151 -10.45 8.11 20.49
CA ARG A 151 -11.48 8.52 21.45
C ARG A 151 -11.42 7.79 22.79
N ARG A 152 -10.93 6.56 22.82
CA ARG A 152 -10.76 5.80 24.08
C ARG A 152 -9.70 6.40 25.00
N ARG A 153 -8.83 7.25 24.45
CA ARG A 153 -7.67 7.83 25.16
C ARG A 153 -7.83 9.30 25.51
N GLN A 154 -8.85 9.97 24.98
CA GLN A 154 -9.24 11.32 25.37
C GLN A 154 -10.18 11.30 26.58
#